data_56492c60f4afbe9f249f1c8eb3aab110
#
_entry.id   56492c60f4afbe9f249f1c8eb3aab110
#
_cell.length_a   1.000
_cell.length_b   1.000
_cell.length_c   1.000
_cell.angle_alpha   90.00
_cell.angle_beta   90.00
_cell.angle_gamma   90.00
#
_symmetry.space_group_name_H-M   'P 1'
#
loop_
_entity.id
_entity.type
_entity.pdbx_description
1 polymer ?
#
loop_
_entity_poly.entity_id
_entity_poly.type
_entity_poly.pdbx_seq_one_letter_code
_entity_poly.pdbx_strand_id
1 'polypeptide(L)'
;MSEIRLYISTTEKRAEIALSLMSDAFEDEGYAIATMEIDEKNDIWEASVYMFREDEAAIHDRFAALLAGDFPEAVIQREVLPDIDWIAKSLEGLKPVRAGRFIVHGSHDRGTARPGEIAIEIDAGQAFGTGHHGTTAGCLEVIFNVMRSRRVKRVLDLGTGSGVLAIAARKLAPVRVLATDIDPIATRVARENVRINGIASGVTLETAPGFHSTAFRRHGPFDLIIANILARPLMRMAPQLAAQLAPGGGDVILSGILASQRWKVLAAYNGAGLRHVSTIWRNGWVTIHLDNRR
;
A
#
# COMPACT_ATOMS: atom_id res chain seq x y z
N MET A 1 14.91 13.65 -12.67
CA MET A 1 15.54 14.26 -11.45
C MET A 1 16.24 13.13 -10.73
N SER A 2 17.52 13.30 -10.34
CA SER A 2 18.27 12.20 -9.70
C SER A 2 17.75 12.01 -8.27
N GLU A 3 17.30 10.81 -7.94
CA GLU A 3 16.98 10.41 -6.58
C GLU A 3 18.25 10.06 -5.81
N ILE A 4 18.24 10.37 -4.53
CA ILE A 4 19.33 10.06 -3.58
C ILE A 4 18.77 9.17 -2.49
N ARG A 5 19.56 8.17 -2.12
CA ARG A 5 19.33 7.31 -0.99
C ARG A 5 20.38 7.62 0.08
N LEU A 6 19.93 7.95 1.27
CA LEU A 6 20.76 7.98 2.47
C LEU A 6 20.44 6.75 3.30
N TYR A 7 21.46 6.04 3.79
CA TYR A 7 21.24 4.81 4.54
C TYR A 7 22.33 4.55 5.58
N ILE A 8 22.00 3.73 6.55
CA ILE A 8 22.94 3.13 7.50
C ILE A 8 22.91 1.62 7.39
N SER A 9 24.05 0.97 7.58
CA SER A 9 24.14 -0.50 7.68
C SER A 9 24.17 -0.88 9.17
N THR A 10 23.34 -1.88 9.53
CA THR A 10 23.18 -2.31 10.93
C THR A 10 22.67 -3.76 10.97
N THR A 11 22.25 -4.26 12.16
CA THR A 11 21.61 -5.58 12.30
C THR A 11 20.08 -5.48 12.09
N GLU A 12 19.39 -6.61 11.86
CA GLU A 12 17.94 -6.66 11.68
C GLU A 12 17.19 -5.88 12.75
N LYS A 13 17.46 -6.21 14.01
CA LYS A 13 16.80 -5.61 15.17
C LYS A 13 16.99 -4.09 15.27
N ARG A 14 18.17 -3.61 14.91
CA ARG A 14 18.49 -2.17 14.91
C ARG A 14 17.90 -1.49 13.67
N ALA A 15 17.79 -2.17 12.53
CA ALA A 15 17.11 -1.65 11.35
C ALA A 15 15.61 -1.40 11.61
N GLU A 16 14.95 -2.26 12.37
CA GLU A 16 13.55 -2.04 12.80
C GLU A 16 13.41 -0.80 13.68
N ILE A 17 14.35 -0.56 14.61
CA ILE A 17 14.38 0.66 15.43
C ILE A 17 14.57 1.89 14.55
N ALA A 18 15.55 1.85 13.65
CA ALA A 18 15.81 2.96 12.71
C ALA A 18 14.58 3.24 11.84
N LEU A 19 13.91 2.21 11.32
CA LEU A 19 12.67 2.34 10.54
C LEU A 19 11.57 3.04 11.35
N SER A 20 11.40 2.67 12.61
CA SER A 20 10.40 3.32 13.47
C SER A 20 10.68 4.80 13.69
N LEU A 21 11.95 5.16 13.96
CA LEU A 21 12.38 6.55 14.11
C LEU A 21 12.19 7.35 12.81
N MET A 22 12.56 6.76 11.67
CA MET A 22 12.39 7.39 10.36
C MET A 22 10.91 7.56 9.99
N SER A 23 10.05 6.58 10.30
CA SER A 23 8.61 6.71 10.07
C SER A 23 8.03 7.90 10.81
N ASP A 24 8.43 8.09 12.06
CA ASP A 24 7.97 9.22 12.87
C ASP A 24 8.45 10.58 12.34
N ALA A 25 9.61 10.63 11.68
CA ALA A 25 10.25 11.86 11.24
C ALA A 25 9.92 12.25 9.79
N PHE A 26 9.80 11.28 8.87
CA PHE A 26 9.79 11.52 7.42
C PHE A 26 8.49 11.10 6.70
N GLU A 27 7.70 10.19 7.29
CA GLU A 27 6.51 9.64 6.63
C GLU A 27 5.43 10.70 6.34
N ASP A 28 5.29 11.68 7.22
CA ASP A 28 4.31 12.77 7.06
C ASP A 28 4.65 13.72 5.90
N GLU A 29 5.91 13.80 5.50
CA GLU A 29 6.40 14.67 4.44
C GLU A 29 6.48 13.96 3.09
N GLY A 30 6.14 12.66 3.05
CA GLY A 30 6.07 11.89 1.83
C GLY A 30 7.40 11.30 1.37
N TYR A 31 8.44 11.32 2.20
CA TYR A 31 9.70 10.64 1.88
C TYR A 31 9.53 9.13 2.02
N ALA A 32 10.02 8.39 1.03
CA ALA A 32 10.04 6.93 1.09
C ALA A 32 11.13 6.47 2.05
N ILE A 33 10.79 5.51 2.90
CA ILE A 33 11.71 4.87 3.84
C ILE A 33 11.63 3.35 3.67
N ALA A 34 12.73 2.66 3.83
CA ALA A 34 12.77 1.21 3.72
C ALA A 34 13.87 0.59 4.58
N THR A 35 13.67 -0.67 4.97
CA THR A 35 14.73 -1.55 5.43
C THR A 35 14.93 -2.68 4.44
N MET A 36 16.17 -3.10 4.26
CA MET A 36 16.52 -4.17 3.33
C MET A 36 17.60 -5.05 3.94
N GLU A 37 17.39 -6.38 3.83
CA GLU A 37 18.42 -7.37 4.17
C GLU A 37 19.48 -7.42 3.06
N ILE A 38 20.73 -7.26 3.44
CA ILE A 38 21.87 -7.28 2.53
C ILE A 38 22.62 -8.61 2.58
N ASP A 39 22.81 -9.14 3.81
CA ASP A 39 23.52 -10.40 4.02
C ASP A 39 22.93 -11.15 5.23
N GLU A 40 22.13 -12.18 4.95
CA GLU A 40 21.48 -13.02 5.96
C GLU A 40 22.50 -13.71 6.90
N LYS A 41 23.67 -14.12 6.37
CA LYS A 41 24.66 -14.85 7.15
C LYS A 41 25.37 -13.99 8.19
N ASN A 42 25.55 -12.71 7.88
CA ASN A 42 26.26 -11.75 8.74
C ASN A 42 25.29 -10.80 9.46
N ASP A 43 23.98 -10.99 9.34
CA ASP A 43 22.92 -10.11 9.90
C ASP A 43 23.16 -8.64 9.50
N ILE A 44 23.42 -8.40 8.21
CA ILE A 44 23.61 -7.04 7.69
C ILE A 44 22.31 -6.56 7.04
N TRP A 45 21.76 -5.54 7.63
CA TRP A 45 20.56 -4.85 7.16
C TRP A 45 20.87 -3.38 6.90
N GLU A 46 20.12 -2.78 6.00
CA GLU A 46 20.18 -1.34 5.74
C GLU A 46 18.84 -0.68 6.04
N ALA A 47 18.90 0.48 6.69
CA ALA A 47 17.76 1.36 6.89
C ALA A 47 17.98 2.64 6.09
N SER A 48 17.03 3.00 5.23
CA SER A 48 17.19 3.97 4.14
C SER A 48 16.08 4.98 4.11
N VAL A 49 16.40 6.23 3.74
CA VAL A 49 15.45 7.27 3.34
C VAL A 49 15.79 7.73 1.91
N TYR A 50 14.74 7.93 1.10
CA TYR A 50 14.86 8.31 -0.31
C TYR A 50 14.33 9.73 -0.50
N MET A 51 15.04 10.53 -1.31
CA MET A 51 14.68 11.92 -1.54
C MET A 51 15.16 12.41 -2.91
N PHE A 52 14.66 13.56 -3.34
CA PHE A 52 15.24 14.26 -4.48
C PHE A 52 16.49 15.02 -4.05
N ARG A 53 17.39 15.25 -5.03
CA ARG A 53 18.70 15.91 -4.77
C ARG A 53 18.57 17.29 -4.13
N GLU A 54 17.49 17.99 -4.36
CA GLU A 54 17.22 19.31 -3.79
C GLU A 54 17.00 19.29 -2.28
N ASP A 55 16.50 18.17 -1.74
CA ASP A 55 16.21 18.00 -0.31
C ASP A 55 17.36 17.36 0.47
N GLU A 56 18.44 16.91 -0.22
CA GLU A 56 19.50 16.10 0.33
C GLU A 56 20.12 16.69 1.61
N ALA A 57 20.51 17.96 1.59
CA ALA A 57 21.19 18.57 2.73
C ALA A 57 20.29 18.64 3.98
N ALA A 58 19.04 19.05 3.80
CA ALA A 58 18.09 19.16 4.89
C ALA A 58 17.73 17.78 5.49
N ILE A 59 17.56 16.78 4.64
CA ILE A 59 17.23 15.41 5.07
C ILE A 59 18.44 14.74 5.73
N HIS A 60 19.65 14.96 5.20
CA HIS A 60 20.87 14.43 5.80
C HIS A 60 21.06 14.91 7.25
N ASP A 61 20.91 16.22 7.50
CA ASP A 61 21.08 16.80 8.84
C ASP A 61 20.02 16.26 9.81
N ARG A 62 18.78 16.13 9.34
CA ARG A 62 17.68 15.57 10.15
C ARG A 62 17.88 14.07 10.42
N PHE A 63 18.35 13.32 9.44
CA PHE A 63 18.65 11.89 9.60
C PHE A 63 19.79 11.68 10.57
N ALA A 64 20.85 12.50 10.49
CA ALA A 64 21.94 12.48 11.45
C ALA A 64 21.48 12.79 12.88
N ALA A 65 20.66 13.83 13.05
CA ALA A 65 20.11 14.19 14.36
C ALA A 65 19.21 13.09 14.93
N LEU A 66 18.43 12.41 14.08
CA LEU A 66 17.54 11.30 14.46
C LEU A 66 18.33 10.09 14.97
N LEU A 67 19.48 9.81 14.35
CA LEU A 67 20.32 8.66 14.69
C LEU A 67 21.23 8.91 15.90
N ALA A 68 21.48 10.15 16.28
CA ALA A 68 22.48 10.52 17.30
C ALA A 68 22.27 9.85 18.66
N GLY A 69 21.02 9.53 19.03
CA GLY A 69 20.69 8.87 20.30
C GLY A 69 20.98 7.37 20.30
N ASP A 70 20.35 6.66 19.37
CA ASP A 70 20.37 5.20 19.34
C ASP A 70 21.47 4.60 18.46
N PHE A 71 22.05 5.40 17.57
CA PHE A 71 23.06 4.97 16.59
C PHE A 71 24.28 5.91 16.54
N PRO A 72 24.94 6.22 17.65
CA PRO A 72 26.05 7.22 17.69
C PRO A 72 27.25 6.80 16.82
N GLU A 73 27.41 5.50 16.54
CA GLU A 73 28.47 4.94 15.70
C GLU A 73 28.10 4.79 14.23
N ALA A 74 26.83 5.04 13.86
CA ALA A 74 26.37 4.81 12.50
C ALA A 74 26.95 5.85 11.52
N VAL A 75 27.49 5.35 10.42
CA VAL A 75 27.95 6.18 9.32
C VAL A 75 26.82 6.26 8.29
N ILE A 76 26.33 7.47 8.06
CA ILE A 76 25.34 7.69 6.99
C ILE A 76 26.05 7.57 5.65
N GLN A 77 25.64 6.62 4.88
CA GLN A 77 26.12 6.38 3.53
C GLN A 77 25.16 7.04 2.53
N ARG A 78 25.72 7.42 1.37
CA ARG A 78 25.03 8.13 0.32
C ARG A 78 25.15 7.36 -1.01
N GLU A 79 24.04 7.16 -1.65
CA GLU A 79 23.97 6.57 -2.98
C GLU A 79 23.16 7.48 -3.91
N VAL A 80 23.72 7.79 -5.08
CA VAL A 80 22.96 8.44 -6.15
C VAL A 80 22.30 7.33 -6.94
N LEU A 81 20.98 7.29 -6.90
CA LEU A 81 20.26 6.33 -7.71
C LEU A 81 20.30 6.79 -9.17
N PRO A 82 20.81 5.95 -10.07
CA PRO A 82 20.81 6.29 -11.48
C PRO A 82 19.36 6.46 -11.97
N ASP A 83 19.15 7.35 -12.92
CA ASP A 83 17.88 7.58 -13.60
C ASP A 83 17.53 6.37 -14.52
N ILE A 84 17.70 5.19 -13.97
CA ILE A 84 17.32 3.93 -14.59
C ILE A 84 15.93 3.60 -14.04
N ASP A 85 15.06 3.12 -14.88
CA ASP A 85 13.80 2.52 -14.48
C ASP A 85 14.06 1.27 -13.60
N TRP A 86 14.46 1.54 -12.33
CA TRP A 86 14.69 0.51 -11.31
C TRP A 86 13.46 -0.34 -11.09
N ILE A 87 12.32 0.21 -11.42
CA ILE A 87 11.03 -0.45 -11.32
C ILE A 87 10.95 -1.52 -12.39
N ALA A 88 11.31 -1.20 -13.64
CA ALA A 88 11.38 -2.20 -14.71
C ALA A 88 12.39 -3.31 -14.39
N LYS A 89 13.56 -2.97 -13.84
CA LYS A 89 14.62 -3.93 -13.54
C LYS A 89 14.34 -4.77 -12.29
N SER A 90 13.70 -4.22 -11.27
CA SER A 90 13.29 -4.98 -10.08
C SER A 90 12.09 -5.90 -10.35
N LEU A 91 11.36 -5.67 -11.45
CA LEU A 91 10.20 -6.45 -11.86
C LEU A 91 10.55 -7.68 -12.71
N GLU A 92 11.68 -7.66 -13.41
CA GLU A 92 12.15 -8.84 -14.17
C GLU A 92 12.43 -10.07 -13.29
N GLY A 93 12.55 -9.90 -11.96
CA GLY A 93 12.79 -10.98 -11.00
C GLY A 93 11.63 -11.31 -10.06
N LEU A 94 10.51 -10.58 -10.11
CA LEU A 94 9.41 -10.75 -9.17
C LEU A 94 8.56 -11.98 -9.49
N LYS A 95 8.60 -12.99 -8.61
CA LYS A 95 7.78 -14.19 -8.74
C LYS A 95 6.29 -13.88 -8.56
N PRO A 96 5.38 -14.61 -9.26
CA PRO A 96 3.95 -14.45 -9.07
C PRO A 96 3.53 -14.60 -7.61
N VAL A 97 2.73 -13.68 -7.10
CA VAL A 97 2.21 -13.69 -5.73
C VAL A 97 0.83 -14.32 -5.68
N ARG A 98 0.66 -15.35 -4.86
CA ARG A 98 -0.62 -16.02 -4.62
C ARG A 98 -1.22 -15.58 -3.30
N ALA A 99 -2.49 -15.14 -3.35
CA ALA A 99 -3.25 -14.71 -2.18
C ALA A 99 -4.72 -15.15 -2.32
N GLY A 100 -5.14 -16.12 -1.52
CA GLY A 100 -6.46 -16.73 -1.66
C GLY A 100 -6.64 -17.36 -3.05
N ARG A 101 -7.62 -16.86 -3.81
CA ARG A 101 -7.86 -17.29 -5.21
C ARG A 101 -7.16 -16.42 -6.25
N PHE A 102 -6.42 -15.43 -5.84
CA PHE A 102 -5.73 -14.54 -6.78
C PHE A 102 -4.30 -14.98 -7.03
N ILE A 103 -3.86 -14.78 -8.25
CA ILE A 103 -2.46 -14.74 -8.64
C ILE A 103 -2.18 -13.39 -9.27
N VAL A 104 -1.28 -12.61 -8.66
CA VAL A 104 -0.77 -11.36 -9.21
C VAL A 104 0.56 -11.65 -9.87
N HIS A 105 0.73 -11.26 -11.12
CA HIS A 105 1.91 -11.58 -11.92
C HIS A 105 2.24 -10.47 -12.91
N GLY A 106 3.48 -10.41 -13.34
CA GLY A 106 3.93 -9.57 -14.45
C GLY A 106 3.61 -10.15 -15.82
N SER A 107 3.88 -9.39 -16.88
CA SER A 107 3.65 -9.80 -18.28
C SER A 107 4.44 -11.05 -18.68
N HIS A 108 5.62 -11.25 -18.10
CA HIS A 108 6.51 -12.39 -18.35
C HIS A 108 6.01 -13.72 -17.73
N ASP A 109 5.09 -13.64 -16.77
CA ASP A 109 4.51 -14.82 -16.07
C ASP A 109 3.09 -15.15 -16.53
N ARG A 110 2.69 -14.67 -17.71
CA ARG A 110 1.38 -15.03 -18.29
C ARG A 110 1.25 -16.55 -18.44
N GLY A 111 0.09 -17.07 -18.09
CA GLY A 111 -0.20 -18.50 -18.18
C GLY A 111 0.21 -19.32 -16.95
N THR A 112 0.77 -18.71 -15.89
CA THR A 112 1.13 -19.40 -14.64
C THR A 112 -0.06 -19.63 -13.70
N ALA A 113 -1.23 -19.06 -14.00
CA ALA A 113 -2.46 -19.25 -13.23
C ALA A 113 -2.93 -20.72 -13.29
N ARG A 114 -3.29 -21.25 -12.13
CA ARG A 114 -3.85 -22.59 -11.98
C ARG A 114 -5.36 -22.58 -12.22
N PRO A 115 -5.98 -23.73 -12.54
CA PRO A 115 -7.42 -23.84 -12.62
C PRO A 115 -8.10 -23.31 -11.34
N GLY A 116 -9.02 -22.36 -11.51
CA GLY A 116 -9.75 -21.72 -10.42
C GLY A 116 -9.06 -20.51 -9.78
N GLU A 117 -7.82 -20.17 -10.15
CA GLU A 117 -7.18 -18.90 -9.76
C GLU A 117 -7.68 -17.75 -10.65
N ILE A 118 -7.70 -16.56 -10.08
CA ILE A 118 -8.04 -15.32 -10.78
C ILE A 118 -6.73 -14.58 -11.03
N ALA A 119 -6.29 -14.59 -12.29
CA ALA A 119 -5.08 -13.89 -12.69
C ALA A 119 -5.30 -12.37 -12.74
N ILE A 120 -4.35 -11.63 -12.16
CA ILE A 120 -4.25 -10.18 -12.21
C ILE A 120 -2.87 -9.86 -12.76
N GLU A 121 -2.83 -9.37 -13.98
CA GLU A 121 -1.61 -8.90 -14.59
C GLU A 121 -1.34 -7.44 -14.17
N ILE A 122 -0.20 -7.20 -13.57
CA ILE A 122 0.26 -5.88 -13.22
C ILE A 122 1.55 -5.63 -13.99
N ASP A 123 1.46 -4.71 -14.92
CA ASP A 123 2.65 -4.17 -15.56
C ASP A 123 3.11 -3.04 -14.65
N ALA A 124 4.09 -3.38 -13.84
CA ALA A 124 4.55 -2.47 -12.82
C ALA A 124 5.55 -1.48 -13.43
N GLY A 125 5.02 -0.48 -14.07
CA GLY A 125 5.69 0.80 -14.21
C GLY A 125 5.82 1.50 -12.85
N GLN A 126 5.97 2.79 -12.84
CA GLN A 126 6.29 3.65 -11.69
C GLN A 126 5.28 3.69 -10.52
N ALA A 127 4.37 2.73 -10.37
CA ALA A 127 3.37 2.77 -9.31
C ALA A 127 3.61 1.74 -8.20
N PHE A 128 3.41 2.16 -6.97
CA PHE A 128 3.50 1.33 -5.76
C PHE A 128 2.42 0.23 -5.75
N GLY A 129 2.69 -0.93 -5.15
CA GLY A 129 1.65 -1.95 -4.94
C GLY A 129 1.68 -3.12 -5.92
N THR A 130 2.86 -3.62 -6.28
CA THR A 130 3.06 -4.76 -7.21
C THR A 130 2.60 -6.12 -6.70
N GLY A 131 1.94 -6.19 -5.54
CA GLY A 131 1.46 -7.45 -4.95
C GLY A 131 2.49 -8.22 -4.12
N HIS A 132 3.75 -7.81 -4.13
CA HIS A 132 4.84 -8.51 -3.43
C HIS A 132 4.90 -8.25 -1.94
N HIS A 133 4.25 -7.20 -1.46
CA HIS A 133 4.17 -6.90 -0.03
C HIS A 133 3.09 -7.73 0.64
N GLY A 134 3.37 -8.22 1.85
CA GLY A 134 2.39 -8.93 2.67
C GLY A 134 1.05 -8.18 2.84
N THR A 135 1.08 -6.85 2.74
CA THR A 135 -0.09 -5.96 2.78
C THR A 135 -1.06 -6.19 1.63
N THR A 136 -0.58 -6.25 0.39
CA THR A 136 -1.43 -6.48 -0.79
C THR A 136 -2.04 -7.89 -0.75
N ALA A 137 -1.24 -8.91 -0.40
CA ALA A 137 -1.73 -10.29 -0.27
C ALA A 137 -2.80 -10.39 0.81
N GLY A 138 -2.62 -9.74 1.96
CA GLY A 138 -3.63 -9.68 3.02
C GLY A 138 -4.94 -9.02 2.55
N CYS A 139 -4.84 -7.90 1.82
CA CYS A 139 -6.02 -7.24 1.23
C CYS A 139 -6.77 -8.17 0.27
N LEU A 140 -6.08 -8.84 -0.65
CA LEU A 140 -6.68 -9.76 -1.61
C LEU A 140 -7.46 -10.89 -0.94
N GLU A 141 -6.93 -11.47 0.13
CA GLU A 141 -7.61 -12.51 0.91
C GLU A 141 -8.88 -11.98 1.59
N VAL A 142 -8.81 -10.80 2.22
CA VAL A 142 -9.97 -10.20 2.88
C VAL A 142 -11.02 -9.79 1.85
N ILE A 143 -10.62 -9.20 0.72
CA ILE A 143 -11.53 -8.87 -0.41
C ILE A 143 -12.30 -10.11 -0.85
N PHE A 144 -11.59 -11.23 -1.08
CA PHE A 144 -12.23 -12.48 -1.48
C PHE A 144 -13.26 -12.95 -0.44
N ASN A 145 -12.91 -12.95 0.84
CA ASN A 145 -13.78 -13.40 1.93
C ASN A 145 -15.02 -12.51 2.07
N VAL A 146 -14.84 -11.18 2.04
CA VAL A 146 -15.95 -10.21 2.13
C VAL A 146 -16.87 -10.36 0.94
N MET A 147 -16.35 -10.35 -0.29
CA MET A 147 -17.18 -10.39 -1.49
C MET A 147 -17.87 -11.74 -1.72
N ARG A 148 -17.36 -12.83 -1.16
CA ARG A 148 -18.02 -14.14 -1.13
C ARG A 148 -19.17 -14.20 -0.13
N SER A 149 -19.04 -13.57 1.02
CA SER A 149 -20.00 -13.64 2.14
C SER A 149 -21.01 -12.49 2.14
N ARG A 150 -20.77 -11.43 1.35
CA ARG A 150 -21.55 -10.19 1.33
C ARG A 150 -21.97 -9.81 -0.08
N ARG A 151 -23.10 -9.14 -0.18
CA ARG A 151 -23.55 -8.55 -1.44
C ARG A 151 -22.95 -7.16 -1.61
N VAL A 152 -21.75 -7.10 -2.18
CA VAL A 152 -21.06 -5.85 -2.52
C VAL A 152 -21.50 -5.38 -3.90
N LYS A 153 -21.80 -4.09 -4.05
CA LYS A 153 -22.17 -3.45 -5.33
C LYS A 153 -21.23 -2.29 -5.67
N ARG A 154 -20.80 -1.56 -4.66
CA ARG A 154 -19.97 -0.36 -4.80
C ARG A 154 -18.73 -0.48 -3.93
N VAL A 155 -17.58 -0.35 -4.55
CA VAL A 155 -16.27 -0.47 -3.91
C VAL A 155 -15.53 0.85 -4.06
N LEU A 156 -14.85 1.28 -3.01
CA LEU A 156 -13.84 2.33 -3.04
C LEU A 156 -12.48 1.68 -2.83
N ASP A 157 -11.53 1.98 -3.70
CA ASP A 157 -10.11 1.69 -3.52
C ASP A 157 -9.38 3.02 -3.35
N LEU A 158 -9.01 3.36 -2.12
CA LEU A 158 -8.41 4.63 -1.72
C LEU A 158 -6.89 4.48 -1.61
N GLY A 159 -6.14 5.24 -2.41
CA GLY A 159 -4.71 5.03 -2.62
C GLY A 159 -4.47 3.79 -3.46
N THR A 160 -5.02 3.79 -4.67
CA THR A 160 -5.10 2.59 -5.52
C THR A 160 -3.74 2.12 -6.06
N GLY A 161 -2.75 3.02 -6.14
CA GLY A 161 -1.43 2.70 -6.67
C GLY A 161 -1.50 2.08 -8.07
N SER A 162 -1.07 0.83 -8.18
CA SER A 162 -1.11 0.05 -9.43
C SER A 162 -2.52 -0.39 -9.86
N GLY A 163 -3.55 -0.20 -9.03
CA GLY A 163 -4.92 -0.62 -9.31
C GLY A 163 -5.22 -2.08 -8.96
N VAL A 164 -4.28 -2.81 -8.38
CA VAL A 164 -4.40 -4.26 -8.15
C VAL A 164 -5.64 -4.64 -7.33
N LEU A 165 -5.99 -3.87 -6.29
CA LEU A 165 -7.13 -4.16 -5.41
C LEU A 165 -8.47 -3.81 -6.10
N ALA A 166 -8.51 -2.71 -6.86
CA ALA A 166 -9.65 -2.36 -7.70
C ALA A 166 -9.93 -3.43 -8.77
N ILE A 167 -8.87 -3.92 -9.43
CA ILE A 167 -8.95 -5.01 -10.43
C ILE A 167 -9.44 -6.30 -9.77
N ALA A 168 -8.90 -6.66 -8.59
CA ALA A 168 -9.31 -7.83 -7.84
C ALA A 168 -10.82 -7.81 -7.54
N ALA A 169 -11.31 -6.71 -6.97
CA ALA A 169 -12.73 -6.55 -6.68
C ALA A 169 -13.59 -6.68 -7.93
N ARG A 170 -13.18 -6.05 -9.04
CA ARG A 170 -13.95 -6.08 -10.30
C ARG A 170 -13.93 -7.45 -10.99
N LYS A 171 -12.85 -8.22 -10.87
CA LYS A 171 -12.77 -9.59 -11.41
C LYS A 171 -13.59 -10.60 -10.60
N LEU A 172 -13.81 -10.37 -9.31
CA LEU A 172 -14.65 -11.24 -8.47
C LEU A 172 -16.14 -11.12 -8.77
N ALA A 173 -16.63 -9.93 -9.06
CA ALA A 173 -18.05 -9.67 -9.30
C ALA A 173 -18.24 -8.38 -10.14
N PRO A 174 -19.41 -8.21 -10.78
CA PRO A 174 -19.71 -7.01 -11.59
C PRO A 174 -20.01 -5.77 -10.73
N VAL A 175 -19.12 -5.47 -9.78
CA VAL A 175 -19.21 -4.29 -8.89
C VAL A 175 -18.78 -3.02 -9.62
N ARG A 176 -19.25 -1.87 -9.12
CA ARG A 176 -18.73 -0.55 -9.51
C ARG A 176 -17.62 -0.17 -8.55
N VAL A 177 -16.44 0.12 -9.09
CA VAL A 177 -15.27 0.51 -8.33
C VAL A 177 -14.94 1.97 -8.63
N LEU A 178 -14.82 2.79 -7.59
CA LEU A 178 -14.10 4.04 -7.64
C LEU A 178 -12.70 3.78 -7.09
N ALA A 179 -11.67 4.01 -7.89
CA ALA A 179 -10.29 3.87 -7.49
C ALA A 179 -9.63 5.26 -7.54
N THR A 180 -9.06 5.69 -6.44
CA THR A 180 -8.48 7.04 -6.32
C THR A 180 -7.05 6.97 -5.83
N ASP A 181 -6.24 7.91 -6.30
CA ASP A 181 -4.90 8.15 -5.78
C ASP A 181 -4.60 9.65 -5.77
N ILE A 182 -3.71 10.08 -4.90
CA ILE A 182 -3.21 11.46 -4.91
C ILE A 182 -2.24 11.70 -6.06
N ASP A 183 -1.52 10.65 -6.47
CA ASP A 183 -0.54 10.69 -7.54
C ASP A 183 -1.20 10.48 -8.92
N PRO A 184 -1.07 11.45 -9.85
CA PRO A 184 -1.55 11.29 -11.22
C PRO A 184 -0.81 10.19 -11.99
N ILE A 185 0.44 9.87 -11.62
CA ILE A 185 1.19 8.78 -12.24
C ILE A 185 0.55 7.45 -11.84
N ALA A 186 0.26 7.26 -10.56
CA ALA A 186 -0.41 6.05 -10.05
C ALA A 186 -1.76 5.83 -10.75
N THR A 187 -2.60 6.87 -10.88
CA THR A 187 -3.89 6.73 -11.56
C THR A 187 -3.76 6.42 -13.05
N ARG A 188 -2.70 6.88 -13.71
CA ARG A 188 -2.38 6.52 -15.09
C ARG A 188 -1.98 5.06 -15.21
N VAL A 189 -1.07 4.59 -14.37
CA VAL A 189 -0.62 3.18 -14.32
C VAL A 189 -1.80 2.26 -14.00
N ALA A 190 -2.62 2.60 -13.01
CA ALA A 190 -3.82 1.83 -12.69
C ALA A 190 -4.77 1.70 -13.89
N ARG A 191 -4.91 2.77 -14.70
CA ARG A 191 -5.76 2.73 -15.89
C ARG A 191 -5.22 1.76 -16.95
N GLU A 192 -3.92 1.73 -17.14
CA GLU A 192 -3.26 0.79 -18.04
C GLU A 192 -3.43 -0.65 -17.54
N ASN A 193 -3.21 -0.88 -16.25
CA ASN A 193 -3.43 -2.19 -15.63
C ASN A 193 -4.89 -2.67 -15.72
N VAL A 194 -5.86 -1.79 -15.52
CA VAL A 194 -7.29 -2.11 -15.73
C VAL A 194 -7.53 -2.57 -17.16
N ARG A 195 -6.92 -1.88 -18.15
CA ARG A 195 -7.05 -2.22 -19.58
C ARG A 195 -6.43 -3.57 -19.92
N ILE A 196 -5.18 -3.85 -19.49
CA ILE A 196 -4.51 -5.13 -19.78
C ILE A 196 -5.20 -6.32 -19.12
N ASN A 197 -5.94 -6.09 -18.03
CA ASN A 197 -6.76 -7.09 -17.37
C ASN A 197 -8.13 -7.31 -18.05
N GLY A 198 -8.39 -6.70 -19.19
CA GLY A 198 -9.62 -6.88 -19.99
C GLY A 198 -10.87 -6.24 -19.35
N ILE A 199 -10.70 -5.30 -18.42
CA ILE A 199 -11.83 -4.63 -17.77
C ILE A 199 -12.25 -3.41 -18.60
N ALA A 200 -13.29 -3.61 -19.41
CA ALA A 200 -13.80 -2.56 -20.29
C ALA A 200 -14.64 -1.49 -19.58
N SER A 201 -15.24 -1.82 -18.42
CA SER A 201 -16.11 -0.90 -17.66
C SER A 201 -16.24 -1.31 -16.20
N GLY A 202 -16.80 -0.40 -15.39
CA GLY A 202 -17.07 -0.66 -13.97
C GLY A 202 -15.98 -0.24 -13.02
N VAL A 203 -14.82 0.20 -13.52
CA VAL A 203 -13.77 0.85 -12.72
C VAL A 203 -13.63 2.29 -13.20
N THR A 204 -13.78 3.24 -12.28
CA THR A 204 -13.53 4.68 -12.50
C THR A 204 -12.27 5.05 -11.75
N LEU A 205 -11.32 5.65 -12.44
CA LEU A 205 -10.04 6.10 -11.88
C LEU A 205 -10.00 7.63 -11.82
N GLU A 206 -9.70 8.17 -10.65
CA GLU A 206 -9.71 9.60 -10.36
C GLU A 206 -8.46 9.99 -9.56
N THR A 207 -7.77 11.03 -10.01
CA THR A 207 -6.69 11.63 -9.19
C THR A 207 -7.32 12.59 -8.21
N ALA A 208 -7.22 12.33 -6.91
CA ALA A 208 -7.87 13.14 -5.89
C ALA A 208 -7.14 13.08 -4.54
N PRO A 209 -6.87 14.22 -3.90
CA PRO A 209 -6.34 14.25 -2.55
C PRO A 209 -7.44 13.91 -1.54
N GLY A 210 -7.33 12.75 -0.89
CA GLY A 210 -8.30 12.30 0.10
C GLY A 210 -9.72 12.27 -0.46
N PHE A 211 -10.70 12.83 0.27
CA PHE A 211 -12.13 12.81 -0.07
C PHE A 211 -12.64 14.10 -0.73
N HIS A 212 -11.78 14.92 -1.30
CA HIS A 212 -12.15 16.25 -1.82
C HIS A 212 -12.76 16.23 -3.24
N SER A 213 -12.75 15.12 -3.96
CA SER A 213 -13.37 15.03 -5.29
C SER A 213 -14.89 14.84 -5.22
N THR A 214 -15.60 15.42 -6.20
CA THR A 214 -17.03 15.17 -6.40
C THR A 214 -17.35 13.72 -6.79
N ALA A 215 -16.34 12.96 -7.21
CA ALA A 215 -16.48 11.54 -7.55
C ALA A 215 -17.01 10.72 -6.37
N PHE A 216 -16.61 11.02 -5.14
CA PHE A 216 -17.10 10.31 -3.94
C PHE A 216 -18.62 10.42 -3.80
N ARG A 217 -19.22 11.60 -4.00
CA ARG A 217 -20.68 11.77 -3.98
C ARG A 217 -21.38 11.08 -5.14
N ARG A 218 -20.73 11.01 -6.30
CA ARG A 218 -21.30 10.41 -7.51
C ARG A 218 -21.31 8.89 -7.46
N HIS A 219 -20.28 8.29 -6.88
CA HIS A 219 -20.08 6.84 -6.85
C HIS A 219 -20.45 6.19 -5.51
N GLY A 220 -20.45 6.94 -4.42
CA GLY A 220 -20.84 6.47 -3.08
C GLY A 220 -22.35 6.42 -2.86
N PRO A 221 -22.82 6.05 -1.67
CA PRO A 221 -22.01 5.43 -0.61
C PRO A 221 -21.52 4.04 -0.99
N PHE A 222 -20.48 3.52 -0.28
CA PHE A 222 -19.78 2.29 -0.63
C PHE A 222 -20.12 1.13 0.32
N ASP A 223 -20.26 -0.07 -0.24
CA ASP A 223 -20.45 -1.31 0.53
C ASP A 223 -19.13 -1.88 1.05
N LEU A 224 -18.02 -1.59 0.33
CA LEU A 224 -16.67 -1.99 0.68
C LEU A 224 -15.72 -0.83 0.39
N ILE A 225 -14.91 -0.47 1.37
CA ILE A 225 -13.79 0.48 1.23
C ILE A 225 -12.50 -0.25 1.50
N ILE A 226 -11.53 -0.10 0.62
CA ILE A 226 -10.19 -0.67 0.71
C ILE A 226 -9.21 0.48 0.75
N ALA A 227 -8.26 0.47 1.69
CA ALA A 227 -7.18 1.44 1.75
C ALA A 227 -5.89 0.74 2.20
N ASN A 228 -4.95 0.59 1.27
CA ASN A 228 -3.63 0.03 1.53
C ASN A 228 -2.58 1.15 1.44
N ILE A 229 -2.58 2.01 2.44
CA ILE A 229 -1.73 3.20 2.56
C ILE A 229 -1.16 3.29 3.98
N LEU A 230 -0.28 4.27 4.19
CA LEU A 230 0.40 4.48 5.47
C LEU A 230 -0.58 4.71 6.65
N ALA A 231 -0.18 4.28 7.85
CA ALA A 231 -1.04 4.28 9.04
C ALA A 231 -1.51 5.69 9.47
N ARG A 232 -0.63 6.70 9.37
CA ARG A 232 -0.99 8.08 9.80
C ARG A 232 -2.07 8.72 8.93
N PRO A 233 -1.96 8.73 7.58
CA PRO A 233 -3.06 9.13 6.71
C PRO A 233 -4.36 8.38 7.01
N LEU A 234 -4.31 7.05 7.22
CA LEU A 234 -5.47 6.25 7.58
C LEU A 234 -6.14 6.77 8.85
N MET A 235 -5.39 7.00 9.92
CA MET A 235 -5.94 7.50 11.18
C MET A 235 -6.59 8.89 11.03
N ARG A 236 -5.96 9.80 10.29
CA ARG A 236 -6.49 11.15 10.03
C ARG A 236 -7.80 11.13 9.25
N MET A 237 -7.92 10.20 8.31
CA MET A 237 -9.10 10.07 7.44
C MET A 237 -10.22 9.20 8.02
N ALA A 238 -10.06 8.60 9.20
CA ALA A 238 -11.02 7.64 9.74
C ALA A 238 -12.47 8.18 9.80
N PRO A 239 -12.78 9.40 10.27
CA PRO A 239 -14.15 9.92 10.26
C PRO A 239 -14.70 10.13 8.85
N GLN A 240 -13.87 10.64 7.94
CA GLN A 240 -14.28 10.90 6.55
C GLN A 240 -14.53 9.58 5.81
N LEU A 241 -13.67 8.56 6.00
CA LEU A 241 -13.81 7.24 5.43
C LEU A 241 -15.09 6.54 5.95
N ALA A 242 -15.35 6.59 7.25
CA ALA A 242 -16.56 6.04 7.85
C ALA A 242 -17.83 6.65 7.27
N ALA A 243 -17.82 7.96 7.00
CA ALA A 243 -18.94 8.69 6.40
C ALA A 243 -19.22 8.27 4.94
N GLN A 244 -18.30 7.61 4.25
CA GLN A 244 -18.50 7.11 2.89
C GLN A 244 -19.16 5.73 2.84
N LEU A 245 -19.30 5.03 3.97
CA LEU A 245 -19.94 3.72 4.02
C LEU A 245 -21.45 3.80 3.80
N ALA A 246 -21.99 2.73 3.22
CA ALA A 246 -23.41 2.60 3.01
C ALA A 246 -24.18 2.61 4.35
N PRO A 247 -25.34 3.29 4.44
CA PRO A 247 -26.13 3.37 5.68
C PRO A 247 -26.60 2.01 6.21
N GLY A 248 -26.75 1.02 5.34
CA GLY A 248 -27.10 -0.36 5.71
C GLY A 248 -25.94 -1.21 6.24
N GLY A 249 -24.78 -0.60 6.43
CA GLY A 249 -23.55 -1.25 6.84
C GLY A 249 -22.65 -1.61 5.68
N GLY A 250 -21.34 -1.39 5.85
CA GLY A 250 -20.29 -1.71 4.90
C GLY A 250 -19.08 -2.31 5.59
N ASP A 251 -18.16 -2.79 4.78
CA ASP A 251 -16.89 -3.36 5.22
C ASP A 251 -15.74 -2.41 4.88
N VAL A 252 -14.71 -2.39 5.72
CA VAL A 252 -13.48 -1.61 5.51
C VAL A 252 -12.28 -2.53 5.64
N ILE A 253 -11.39 -2.47 4.67
CA ILE A 253 -10.12 -3.20 4.67
C ILE A 253 -9.01 -2.17 4.70
N LEU A 254 -8.20 -2.20 5.77
CA LEU A 254 -7.07 -1.31 5.96
C LEU A 254 -5.78 -2.11 5.96
N SER A 255 -4.78 -1.66 5.23
CA SER A 255 -3.45 -2.25 5.21
C SER A 255 -2.38 -1.20 4.94
N GLY A 256 -1.11 -1.61 4.80
CA GLY A 256 0.01 -0.67 4.82
C GLY A 256 0.37 -0.22 6.25
N ILE A 257 0.05 -1.08 7.23
CA ILE A 257 0.13 -0.79 8.66
C ILE A 257 1.14 -1.75 9.27
N LEU A 258 2.16 -1.25 9.93
CA LEU A 258 3.07 -2.07 10.73
C LEU A 258 2.33 -2.69 11.94
N ALA A 259 2.78 -3.85 12.36
CA ALA A 259 2.21 -4.56 13.52
C ALA A 259 2.17 -3.67 14.78
N SER A 260 3.19 -2.85 15.00
CA SER A 260 3.31 -1.89 16.12
C SER A 260 2.26 -0.76 16.05
N GLN A 261 1.80 -0.39 14.86
CA GLN A 261 0.84 0.70 14.63
C GLN A 261 -0.63 0.24 14.74
N ARG A 262 -0.88 -1.07 14.74
CA ARG A 262 -2.23 -1.66 14.68
C ARG A 262 -3.20 -1.06 15.68
N TRP A 263 -2.79 -0.94 16.95
CA TRP A 263 -3.68 -0.49 18.01
C TRP A 263 -4.07 0.98 17.87
N LYS A 264 -3.15 1.82 17.39
CA LYS A 264 -3.42 3.24 17.11
C LYS A 264 -4.48 3.38 16.00
N VAL A 265 -4.33 2.58 14.92
CA VAL A 265 -5.30 2.56 13.82
C VAL A 265 -6.66 2.07 14.29
N LEU A 266 -6.71 0.96 15.03
CA LEU A 266 -7.97 0.44 15.57
C LEU A 266 -8.68 1.47 16.46
N ALA A 267 -7.95 2.17 17.32
CA ALA A 267 -8.53 3.21 18.19
C ALA A 267 -9.18 4.34 17.37
N ALA A 268 -8.51 4.82 16.31
CA ALA A 268 -9.04 5.87 15.44
C ALA A 268 -10.35 5.44 14.74
N TYR A 269 -10.39 4.22 14.23
CA TYR A 269 -11.56 3.71 13.52
C TYR A 269 -12.70 3.30 14.46
N ASN A 270 -12.40 2.79 15.65
CA ASN A 270 -13.41 2.57 16.70
C ASN A 270 -14.05 3.90 17.11
N GLY A 271 -13.26 4.97 17.26
CA GLY A 271 -13.76 6.33 17.50
C GLY A 271 -14.66 6.87 16.37
N ALA A 272 -14.47 6.38 15.15
CA ALA A 272 -15.30 6.69 13.99
C ALA A 272 -16.54 5.76 13.85
N GLY A 273 -16.78 4.87 14.81
CA GLY A 273 -17.96 4.00 14.84
C GLY A 273 -17.81 2.66 14.10
N LEU A 274 -16.59 2.27 13.73
CA LEU A 274 -16.34 0.97 13.12
C LEU A 274 -15.91 -0.07 14.16
N ARG A 275 -16.29 -1.33 13.95
CA ARG A 275 -15.93 -2.45 14.80
C ARG A 275 -14.90 -3.32 14.13
N HIS A 276 -13.96 -3.83 14.91
CA HIS A 276 -12.98 -4.79 14.47
C HIS A 276 -13.63 -6.15 14.20
N VAL A 277 -13.38 -6.69 12.99
CA VAL A 277 -13.84 -8.03 12.58
C VAL A 277 -12.69 -9.03 12.64
N SER A 278 -11.58 -8.73 11.99
CA SER A 278 -10.41 -9.62 11.96
C SER A 278 -9.13 -8.85 11.61
N THR A 279 -7.99 -9.49 11.89
CA THR A 279 -6.67 -9.00 11.47
C THR A 279 -5.87 -10.17 10.90
N ILE A 280 -5.26 -9.96 9.73
CA ILE A 280 -4.27 -10.86 9.13
C ILE A 280 -2.88 -10.27 9.38
N TRP A 281 -1.95 -11.12 9.80
CA TRP A 281 -0.57 -10.78 10.08
C TRP A 281 0.35 -11.38 9.02
N ARG A 282 1.22 -10.59 8.43
CA ARG A 282 2.19 -11.03 7.41
C ARG A 282 3.47 -10.21 7.49
N ASN A 283 4.59 -10.86 7.80
CA ASN A 283 5.94 -10.27 7.73
C ASN A 283 6.03 -8.88 8.39
N GLY A 284 5.55 -8.78 9.65
CA GLY A 284 5.56 -7.51 10.39
C GLY A 284 4.44 -6.52 10.02
N TRP A 285 3.66 -6.78 8.98
CA TRP A 285 2.53 -5.96 8.53
C TRP A 285 1.18 -6.55 8.93
N VAL A 286 0.16 -5.71 9.01
CA VAL A 286 -1.19 -6.14 9.29
C VAL A 286 -2.18 -5.65 8.23
N THR A 287 -3.18 -6.52 7.97
CA THR A 287 -4.40 -6.15 7.25
C THR A 287 -5.57 -6.27 8.21
N ILE A 288 -6.28 -5.17 8.41
CA ILE A 288 -7.38 -5.04 9.37
C ILE A 288 -8.71 -5.01 8.62
N HIS A 289 -9.63 -5.87 9.01
CA HIS A 289 -11.01 -5.84 8.53
C HIS A 289 -11.92 -5.25 9.62
N LEU A 290 -12.68 -4.25 9.25
CA LEU A 290 -13.65 -3.54 10.10
C LEU A 290 -15.02 -3.54 9.45
N ASP A 291 -16.09 -3.34 10.23
CA ASP A 291 -17.44 -3.08 9.74
C ASP A 291 -18.17 -2.02 10.60
N ASN A 292 -19.23 -1.42 10.07
CA ASN A 292 -20.11 -0.53 10.81
C ASN A 292 -21.53 -1.12 11.01
N ARG A 293 -21.71 -2.43 10.92
CA ARG A 293 -22.99 -3.11 11.16
C ARG A 293 -23.28 -3.15 12.65
N ARG A 294 -24.54 -2.93 12.99
CA ARG A 294 -25.09 -3.08 14.35
C ARG A 294 -25.48 -4.51 14.64
#